data_2128c0a7d38a6af1f9d316c9907c3f63
#
_entry.id   2128c0a7d38a6af1f9d316c9907c3f63
#
_cell.length_a   1.000
_cell.length_b   1.000
_cell.length_c   1.000
_cell.angle_alpha   90.00
_cell.angle_beta   90.00
_cell.angle_gamma   90.00
#
_symmetry.space_group_name_H-M   'P 1'
#
loop_
_entity.id
_entity.type
_entity.pdbx_description
1 polymer ?
#
loop_
_entity_poly.entity_id
_entity_poly.type
_entity_poly.pdbx_seq_one_letter_code
_entity_poly.pdbx_strand_id
1 'polypeptide(L)'
;MNDFTDVVSKVMEVRPDEGDYTGEDGLLYCGKCHTPKEAYFEDGHATLFGRDRHPTNCACQQKRYEKKRLADQQRKHENAVKELKKDCFDTPKLWDWCFAQDNGANPQMKHARFYADNFDTMRSENIGYLLWGSVGTGKSFFAACIANALMEKEIPVRMTNFAAVLNDLSGSFEGRNQYLSLIHISEPTRPRLI
;
A
#
# COMPACT_ATOMS: atom_id res chain seq x y z
N MET A 1 -6.19 -31.68 -27.65
CA MET A 1 -5.51 -30.37 -27.80
C MET A 1 -6.60 -29.37 -28.10
N ASN A 2 -6.99 -28.52 -27.13
CA ASN A 2 -7.93 -27.44 -27.42
C ASN A 2 -7.18 -26.44 -28.30
N ASP A 3 -7.69 -26.26 -29.49
CA ASP A 3 -7.09 -25.36 -30.47
C ASP A 3 -7.11 -23.94 -29.90
N PHE A 4 -5.99 -23.24 -30.00
CA PHE A 4 -5.86 -21.86 -29.54
C PHE A 4 -6.95 -20.92 -30.09
N THR A 5 -7.37 -21.21 -31.32
CA THR A 5 -8.48 -20.56 -32.02
C THR A 5 -9.82 -20.71 -31.28
N ASP A 6 -10.09 -21.88 -30.70
CA ASP A 6 -11.32 -22.14 -29.91
C ASP A 6 -11.34 -21.36 -28.60
N VAL A 7 -10.20 -21.18 -27.96
CA VAL A 7 -10.09 -20.40 -26.74
C VAL A 7 -10.30 -18.92 -27.04
N VAL A 8 -9.65 -18.41 -28.08
CA VAL A 8 -9.77 -17.00 -28.49
C VAL A 8 -11.21 -16.71 -28.95
N SER A 9 -11.86 -17.58 -29.68
CA SER A 9 -13.25 -17.38 -30.15
C SER A 9 -14.22 -17.29 -28.96
N LYS A 10 -14.04 -18.09 -27.91
CA LYS A 10 -14.85 -18.04 -26.69
C LYS A 10 -14.63 -16.77 -25.88
N VAL A 11 -13.39 -16.26 -25.84
CA VAL A 11 -13.06 -15.00 -25.12
C VAL A 11 -13.61 -13.78 -25.88
N MET A 12 -13.68 -13.86 -27.20
CA MET A 12 -14.20 -12.80 -28.08
C MET A 12 -15.74 -12.80 -28.19
N GLU A 13 -16.43 -13.78 -27.62
CA GLU A 13 -17.88 -13.87 -27.68
C GLU A 13 -18.51 -12.99 -26.62
N VAL A 14 -19.16 -11.89 -27.04
CA VAL A 14 -19.96 -11.05 -26.13
C VAL A 14 -21.30 -11.71 -25.94
N ARG A 15 -21.61 -12.11 -24.71
CA ARG A 15 -22.94 -12.61 -24.35
C ARG A 15 -23.82 -11.42 -23.99
N PRO A 16 -24.98 -11.25 -24.66
CA PRO A 16 -25.90 -10.18 -24.29
C PRO A 16 -26.49 -10.44 -22.88
N ASP A 17 -26.52 -9.40 -22.06
CA ASP A 17 -27.26 -9.39 -20.80
C ASP A 17 -28.73 -9.02 -21.08
N GLU A 18 -29.59 -9.24 -20.09
CA GLU A 18 -30.99 -8.87 -20.15
C GLU A 18 -31.14 -7.34 -20.38
N GLY A 19 -31.85 -6.98 -21.46
CA GLY A 19 -32.09 -5.60 -21.86
C GLY A 19 -31.04 -5.00 -22.80
N ASP A 20 -29.99 -5.75 -23.17
CA ASP A 20 -29.05 -5.32 -24.19
C ASP A 20 -29.72 -5.33 -25.58
N TYR A 21 -29.28 -4.46 -26.47
CA TYR A 21 -29.86 -4.34 -27.81
C TYR A 21 -28.78 -4.08 -28.86
N THR A 22 -29.09 -4.42 -30.11
CA THR A 22 -28.20 -4.13 -31.25
C THR A 22 -28.55 -2.76 -31.82
N GLY A 23 -27.54 -1.88 -31.95
CA GLY A 23 -27.69 -0.56 -32.58
C GLY A 23 -27.80 -0.62 -34.11
N GLU A 24 -28.03 0.51 -34.74
CA GLU A 24 -28.10 0.67 -36.20
C GLU A 24 -26.75 0.33 -36.88
N ASP A 25 -25.65 0.49 -36.15
CA ASP A 25 -24.28 0.15 -36.55
C ASP A 25 -23.95 -1.35 -36.42
N GLY A 26 -24.91 -2.15 -35.97
CA GLY A 26 -24.77 -3.60 -35.79
C GLY A 26 -23.97 -4.02 -34.55
N LEU A 27 -23.55 -3.08 -33.69
CA LEU A 27 -22.86 -3.36 -32.43
C LEU A 27 -23.85 -3.64 -31.29
N LEU A 28 -23.43 -4.44 -30.30
CA LEU A 28 -24.20 -4.69 -29.09
C LEU A 28 -24.05 -3.52 -28.11
N TYR A 29 -25.15 -2.99 -27.64
CA TYR A 29 -25.25 -1.89 -26.66
C TYR A 29 -25.81 -2.36 -25.32
N CYS A 30 -25.27 -1.80 -24.25
CA CYS A 30 -25.75 -2.06 -22.89
C CYS A 30 -27.13 -1.45 -22.67
N GLY A 31 -28.12 -2.24 -22.26
CA GLY A 31 -29.48 -1.79 -21.96
C GLY A 31 -29.61 -0.79 -20.81
N LYS A 32 -28.54 -0.64 -19.97
CA LYS A 32 -28.56 0.25 -18.80
C LYS A 32 -27.92 1.62 -19.08
N CYS A 33 -26.80 1.64 -19.79
CA CYS A 33 -26.03 2.87 -20.01
C CYS A 33 -25.96 3.31 -21.48
N HIS A 34 -26.56 2.52 -22.39
CA HIS A 34 -26.63 2.79 -23.80
C HIS A 34 -25.26 3.04 -24.47
N THR A 35 -24.18 2.46 -23.92
CA THR A 35 -22.87 2.50 -24.51
C THR A 35 -22.52 1.13 -25.13
N PRO A 36 -21.70 1.09 -26.19
CA PRO A 36 -21.39 -0.14 -26.89
C PRO A 36 -20.63 -1.13 -26.00
N LYS A 37 -20.90 -2.40 -26.20
CA LYS A 37 -20.20 -3.55 -25.60
C LYS A 37 -19.24 -4.21 -26.61
N GLU A 38 -19.25 -3.74 -27.83
CA GLU A 38 -18.40 -4.17 -28.93
C GLU A 38 -17.83 -2.96 -29.66
N ALA A 39 -16.69 -3.16 -30.33
CA ALA A 39 -16.14 -2.18 -31.27
C ALA A 39 -15.58 -2.90 -32.48
N TYR A 40 -15.62 -2.24 -33.64
CA TYR A 40 -14.96 -2.76 -34.84
C TYR A 40 -13.45 -2.66 -34.68
N PHE A 41 -12.74 -3.64 -35.26
CA PHE A 41 -11.29 -3.55 -35.36
C PHE A 41 -10.90 -2.39 -36.29
N GLU A 42 -9.87 -1.67 -35.91
CA GLU A 42 -9.22 -0.72 -36.81
C GLU A 42 -8.59 -1.48 -37.99
N ASP A 43 -8.48 -0.82 -39.12
CA ASP A 43 -8.09 -1.44 -40.41
C ASP A 43 -6.92 -2.44 -40.30
N GLY A 44 -7.17 -3.66 -40.75
CA GLY A 44 -6.20 -4.75 -40.94
C GLY A 44 -6.15 -5.83 -39.85
N HIS A 45 -6.86 -5.70 -38.73
CA HIS A 45 -6.85 -6.70 -37.64
C HIS A 45 -8.02 -7.70 -37.70
N ALA A 46 -9.07 -7.41 -38.47
CA ALA A 46 -10.26 -8.26 -38.60
C ALA A 46 -9.97 -9.68 -39.13
N THR A 47 -8.93 -9.83 -39.95
CA THR A 47 -8.57 -11.09 -40.57
C THR A 47 -7.86 -12.09 -39.66
N LEU A 48 -7.29 -11.63 -38.52
CA LEU A 48 -6.55 -12.50 -37.60
C LEU A 48 -7.44 -13.48 -36.84
N PHE A 49 -8.73 -13.12 -36.62
CA PHE A 49 -9.65 -13.92 -35.81
C PHE A 49 -10.95 -14.29 -36.53
N GLY A 50 -11.08 -13.97 -37.85
CA GLY A 50 -12.29 -14.22 -38.63
C GLY A 50 -13.52 -13.44 -38.16
N ARG A 51 -13.33 -12.36 -37.37
CA ARG A 51 -14.37 -11.48 -36.84
C ARG A 51 -14.01 -10.02 -37.16
N ASP A 52 -15.02 -9.20 -37.39
CA ASP A 52 -14.89 -7.78 -37.69
C ASP A 52 -14.93 -6.88 -36.43
N ARG A 53 -15.24 -7.48 -35.26
CA ARG A 53 -15.46 -6.76 -34.00
C ARG A 53 -14.88 -7.50 -32.81
N HIS A 54 -14.59 -6.75 -31.75
CA HIS A 54 -14.09 -7.24 -30.47
C HIS A 54 -14.93 -6.74 -29.29
N PRO A 55 -14.96 -7.46 -28.15
CA PRO A 55 -15.65 -7.02 -26.95
C PRO A 55 -15.00 -5.76 -26.36
N THR A 56 -15.84 -4.82 -25.90
CA THR A 56 -15.43 -3.68 -25.11
C THR A 56 -16.24 -3.59 -23.83
N ASN A 57 -15.74 -2.85 -22.85
CA ASN A 57 -16.48 -2.63 -21.62
C ASN A 57 -17.41 -1.42 -21.76
N CYS A 58 -18.70 -1.63 -21.57
CA CYS A 58 -19.63 -0.51 -21.49
C CYS A 58 -19.34 0.36 -20.25
N ALA A 59 -19.86 1.59 -20.22
CA ALA A 59 -19.63 2.55 -19.13
C ALA A 59 -19.99 2.00 -17.74
N CYS A 60 -21.04 1.16 -17.65
CA CYS A 60 -21.41 0.49 -16.41
C CYS A 60 -20.33 -0.49 -15.91
N GLN A 61 -19.79 -1.27 -16.83
CA GLN A 61 -18.72 -2.24 -16.53
C GLN A 61 -17.44 -1.52 -16.17
N GLN A 62 -17.04 -0.48 -16.91
CA GLN A 62 -15.87 0.34 -16.60
C GLN A 62 -15.93 0.91 -15.18
N LYS A 63 -17.05 1.55 -14.81
CA LYS A 63 -17.26 2.08 -13.44
C LYS A 63 -17.17 0.97 -12.38
N ARG A 64 -17.70 -0.22 -12.66
CA ARG A 64 -17.62 -1.37 -11.74
C ARG A 64 -16.19 -1.86 -11.58
N TYR A 65 -15.44 -1.97 -12.69
CA TYR A 65 -14.03 -2.36 -12.66
C TYR A 65 -13.17 -1.33 -11.93
N GLU A 66 -13.37 -0.03 -12.17
CA GLU A 66 -12.63 1.02 -11.46
C GLU A 66 -12.90 0.98 -9.97
N LYS A 67 -14.18 0.87 -9.57
CA LYS A 67 -14.53 0.74 -8.15
C LYS A 67 -13.88 -0.48 -7.51
N LYS A 68 -13.91 -1.64 -8.19
CA LYS A 68 -13.27 -2.85 -7.70
C LYS A 68 -11.75 -2.68 -7.61
N ARG A 69 -11.13 -2.10 -8.63
CA ARG A 69 -9.68 -1.84 -8.65
C ARG A 69 -9.24 -0.95 -7.48
N LEU A 70 -9.98 0.15 -7.24
CA LEU A 70 -9.70 1.03 -6.10
C LEU A 70 -9.86 0.31 -4.76
N ALA A 71 -10.92 -0.46 -4.58
CA ALA A 71 -11.13 -1.25 -3.36
C ALA A 71 -10.03 -2.31 -3.16
N ASP A 72 -9.59 -2.98 -4.23
CA ASP A 72 -8.51 -3.96 -4.16
C ASP A 72 -7.15 -3.29 -3.86
N GLN A 73 -6.90 -2.09 -4.41
CA GLN A 73 -5.71 -1.29 -4.08
C GLN A 73 -5.70 -0.87 -2.62
N GLN A 74 -6.82 -0.34 -2.12
CA GLN A 74 -6.96 0.05 -0.72
C GLN A 74 -6.74 -1.14 0.22
N ARG A 75 -7.37 -2.28 -0.05
CA ARG A 75 -7.19 -3.50 0.75
C ARG A 75 -5.74 -4.00 0.74
N LYS A 76 -5.05 -3.92 -0.41
CA LYS A 76 -3.62 -4.27 -0.50
C LYS A 76 -2.77 -3.35 0.36
N HIS A 77 -3.02 -2.04 0.30
CA HIS A 77 -2.34 -1.05 1.13
C HIS A 77 -2.58 -1.29 2.63
N GLU A 78 -3.84 -1.43 3.05
CA GLU A 78 -4.20 -1.72 4.44
C GLU A 78 -3.51 -3.00 4.98
N ASN A 79 -3.46 -4.06 4.15
CA ASN A 79 -2.76 -5.28 4.51
C ASN A 79 -1.24 -5.08 4.62
N ALA A 80 -0.63 -4.33 3.69
CA ALA A 80 0.80 -4.02 3.74
C ALA A 80 1.15 -3.23 5.00
N VAL A 81 0.39 -2.17 5.31
CA VAL A 81 0.56 -1.39 6.54
C VAL A 81 0.41 -2.24 7.79
N LYS A 82 -0.60 -3.13 7.81
CA LYS A 82 -0.82 -4.03 8.94
C LYS A 82 0.35 -4.99 9.18
N GLU A 83 0.93 -5.55 8.13
CA GLU A 83 2.13 -6.41 8.27
C GLU A 83 3.33 -5.59 8.75
N LEU A 84 3.57 -4.39 8.20
CA LEU A 84 4.63 -3.51 8.69
C LEU A 84 4.47 -3.16 10.17
N LYS A 85 3.24 -2.90 10.65
CA LYS A 85 2.96 -2.64 12.07
C LYS A 85 3.26 -3.83 12.97
N LYS A 86 3.01 -5.05 12.50
CA LYS A 86 3.36 -6.27 13.25
C LYS A 86 4.88 -6.43 13.39
N ASP A 87 5.62 -6.14 12.32
CA ASP A 87 7.07 -6.26 12.32
C ASP A 87 7.76 -5.13 13.09
N CYS A 88 7.11 -3.96 13.15
CA CYS A 88 7.63 -2.78 13.83
C CYS A 88 7.47 -2.82 15.34
N PHE A 89 6.30 -3.22 15.83
CA PHE A 89 5.92 -3.03 17.23
C PHE A 89 5.70 -4.36 17.96
N ASP A 90 6.40 -4.55 19.05
CA ASP A 90 6.18 -5.68 19.97
C ASP A 90 4.82 -5.58 20.70
N THR A 91 4.24 -4.37 20.78
CA THR A 91 3.02 -4.10 21.54
C THR A 91 1.94 -3.50 20.65
N PRO A 92 0.77 -4.15 20.50
CA PRO A 92 -0.33 -3.64 19.66
C PRO A 92 -0.85 -2.26 20.03
N LYS A 93 -0.68 -1.83 21.28
CA LYS A 93 -1.06 -0.47 21.76
C LYS A 93 -0.43 0.67 20.94
N LEU A 94 0.74 0.43 20.35
CA LEU A 94 1.47 1.43 19.58
C LEU A 94 0.93 1.57 18.15
N TRP A 95 0.12 0.63 17.69
CA TRP A 95 -0.40 0.62 16.32
C TRP A 95 -1.31 1.80 15.99
N ASP A 96 -2.02 2.31 17.02
CA ASP A 96 -2.99 3.38 16.86
C ASP A 96 -2.41 4.76 17.19
N TRP A 97 -1.16 4.83 17.71
CA TRP A 97 -0.54 6.10 18.05
C TRP A 97 -0.21 6.90 16.79
N CYS A 98 -0.98 7.95 16.56
CA CYS A 98 -0.85 8.81 15.39
C CYS A 98 -0.89 10.29 15.76
N PHE A 99 -0.48 11.13 14.84
CA PHE A 99 -0.49 12.58 15.03
C PHE A 99 -1.87 13.19 15.27
N ALA A 100 -2.95 12.50 14.92
CA ALA A 100 -4.32 12.94 15.19
C ALA A 100 -4.68 12.85 16.68
N GLN A 101 -3.97 12.01 17.45
CA GLN A 101 -4.16 11.85 18.90
C GLN A 101 -3.30 12.82 19.73
N ASP A 102 -2.51 13.66 19.07
CA ASP A 102 -1.70 14.66 19.76
C ASP A 102 -2.62 15.69 20.42
N ASN A 103 -2.51 15.81 21.76
CA ASN A 103 -3.28 16.75 22.56
C ASN A 103 -2.64 18.15 22.64
N GLY A 104 -1.56 18.39 21.90
CA GLY A 104 -0.83 19.66 21.89
C GLY A 104 0.02 19.94 23.15
N ALA A 105 0.09 18.99 24.09
CA ALA A 105 0.89 19.15 25.31
C ALA A 105 2.40 19.18 25.03
N ASN A 106 2.85 18.54 23.95
CA ASN A 106 4.25 18.53 23.55
C ASN A 106 4.48 19.38 22.29
N PRO A 107 5.03 20.62 22.43
CA PRO A 107 5.27 21.49 21.28
C PRO A 107 6.28 20.93 20.26
N GLN A 108 7.04 19.89 20.63
CA GLN A 108 8.00 19.25 19.75
C GLN A 108 7.32 18.31 18.71
N MET A 109 6.05 17.96 18.88
CA MET A 109 5.33 17.09 17.94
C MET A 109 5.28 17.66 16.52
N LYS A 110 5.37 18.97 16.34
CA LYS A 110 5.52 19.61 15.02
C LYS A 110 6.79 19.14 14.29
N HIS A 111 7.88 18.90 15.01
CA HIS A 111 9.14 18.40 14.42
C HIS A 111 9.01 16.92 14.03
N ALA A 112 8.27 16.14 14.82
CA ALA A 112 7.96 14.75 14.46
C ALA A 112 7.18 14.67 13.14
N ARG A 113 6.16 15.52 13.01
CA ARG A 113 5.36 15.60 11.78
C ARG A 113 6.21 16.06 10.60
N PHE A 114 6.99 17.13 10.78
CA PHE A 114 7.89 17.63 9.75
C PHE A 114 8.88 16.54 9.27
N TYR A 115 9.44 15.77 10.21
CA TYR A 115 10.34 14.66 9.90
C TYR A 115 9.65 13.58 9.07
N ALA A 116 8.47 13.15 9.49
CA ALA A 116 7.71 12.12 8.78
C ALA A 116 7.26 12.57 7.37
N ASP A 117 6.92 13.86 7.22
CA ASP A 117 6.51 14.43 5.94
C ASP A 117 7.68 14.57 4.95
N ASN A 118 8.90 14.86 5.45
CA ASN A 118 10.12 15.08 4.66
C ASN A 118 11.12 13.93 4.81
N PHE A 119 10.64 12.71 5.08
CA PHE A 119 11.50 11.59 5.44
C PHE A 119 12.56 11.24 4.39
N ASP A 120 12.24 11.33 3.10
CA ASP A 120 13.19 11.01 2.04
C ASP A 120 14.41 11.94 2.07
N THR A 121 14.19 13.24 2.29
CA THR A 121 15.26 14.23 2.47
C THR A 121 16.04 13.95 3.75
N MET A 122 15.35 13.72 4.87
CA MET A 122 16.00 13.43 6.14
C MET A 122 16.88 12.18 6.06
N ARG A 123 16.41 11.15 5.38
CA ARG A 123 17.15 9.91 5.14
C ARG A 123 18.37 10.14 4.25
N SER A 124 18.23 10.88 3.16
CA SER A 124 19.35 11.16 2.23
C SER A 124 20.46 11.97 2.87
N GLU A 125 20.11 12.86 3.81
CA GLU A 125 21.03 13.70 4.57
C GLU A 125 21.49 13.06 5.90
N ASN A 126 21.07 11.82 6.21
CA ASN A 126 21.34 11.11 7.45
C ASN A 126 20.94 11.88 8.72
N ILE A 127 19.85 12.63 8.64
CA ILE A 127 19.32 13.38 9.77
C ILE A 127 18.41 12.47 10.62
N GLY A 128 18.69 12.40 11.91
CA GLY A 128 17.88 11.67 12.89
C GLY A 128 17.55 12.53 14.12
N TYR A 129 16.73 11.97 15.02
CA TYR A 129 16.39 12.61 16.29
C TYR A 129 16.98 11.88 17.48
N LEU A 130 17.54 12.62 18.41
CA LEU A 130 17.84 12.16 19.76
C LEU A 130 16.76 12.68 20.71
N LEU A 131 15.94 11.77 21.26
CA LEU A 131 14.90 12.08 22.22
C LEU A 131 15.39 11.80 23.65
N TRP A 132 15.49 12.83 24.47
CA TRP A 132 15.93 12.72 25.85
C TRP A 132 14.92 13.38 26.83
N GLY A 133 14.95 13.00 28.08
CA GLY A 133 14.06 13.54 29.13
C GLY A 133 13.57 12.45 30.09
N SER A 134 12.84 12.86 31.14
CA SER A 134 12.29 11.99 32.17
C SER A 134 11.24 11.03 31.63
N VAL A 135 10.88 9.99 32.41
CA VAL A 135 9.79 9.06 32.08
C VAL A 135 8.47 9.83 32.02
N GLY A 136 7.60 9.48 31.07
CA GLY A 136 6.28 10.10 30.90
C GLY A 136 6.24 11.37 30.02
N THR A 137 7.37 11.83 29.47
CA THR A 137 7.43 13.03 28.61
C THR A 137 7.00 12.81 27.15
N GLY A 138 6.42 11.66 26.82
CA GLY A 138 5.88 11.39 25.48
C GLY A 138 6.88 10.96 24.42
N LYS A 139 8.14 10.61 24.77
CA LYS A 139 9.16 10.17 23.79
C LYS A 139 8.72 8.97 22.94
N SER A 140 8.16 7.96 23.59
CA SER A 140 7.68 6.77 22.87
C SER A 140 6.48 7.10 21.98
N PHE A 141 5.61 8.02 22.40
CA PHE A 141 4.51 8.52 21.57
C PHE A 141 5.03 9.27 20.34
N PHE A 142 6.00 10.17 20.53
CA PHE A 142 6.67 10.89 19.45
C PHE A 142 7.23 9.91 18.40
N ALA A 143 7.97 8.90 18.86
CA ALA A 143 8.61 7.90 18.01
C ALA A 143 7.57 7.05 17.27
N ALA A 144 6.54 6.58 17.98
CA ALA A 144 5.50 5.76 17.39
C ALA A 144 4.64 6.53 16.38
N CYS A 145 4.38 7.82 16.58
CA CYS A 145 3.71 8.67 15.60
C CYS A 145 4.51 8.77 14.29
N ILE A 146 5.83 8.94 14.36
CA ILE A 146 6.70 8.94 13.17
C ILE A 146 6.64 7.55 12.51
N ALA A 147 6.83 6.48 13.28
CA ALA A 147 6.83 5.13 12.76
C ALA A 147 5.52 4.79 12.03
N ASN A 148 4.37 5.07 12.64
CA ASN A 148 3.08 4.84 12.00
C ASN A 148 2.90 5.70 10.73
N ALA A 149 3.30 6.98 10.75
CA ALA A 149 3.20 7.84 9.57
C ALA A 149 4.08 7.36 8.41
N LEU A 150 5.25 6.78 8.70
CA LEU A 150 6.12 6.19 7.67
C LEU A 150 5.55 4.88 7.15
N MET A 151 4.98 4.04 8.00
CA MET A 151 4.35 2.79 7.58
C MET A 151 3.09 3.01 6.73
N GLU A 152 2.35 4.09 6.96
CA GLU A 152 1.25 4.51 6.06
C GLU A 152 1.76 4.90 4.66
N LYS A 153 3.05 5.25 4.52
CA LYS A 153 3.74 5.42 3.23
C LYS A 153 4.41 4.12 2.74
N GLU A 154 4.09 2.97 3.33
CA GLU A 154 4.70 1.66 3.07
C GLU A 154 6.22 1.61 3.28
N ILE A 155 6.76 2.52 4.11
CA ILE A 155 8.17 2.53 4.49
C ILE A 155 8.35 1.62 5.70
N PRO A 156 9.18 0.56 5.62
CA PRO A 156 9.42 -0.33 6.74
C PRO A 156 10.19 0.38 7.86
N VAL A 157 9.68 0.25 9.07
CA VAL A 157 10.27 0.80 10.30
C VAL A 157 10.38 -0.32 11.32
N ARG A 158 11.42 -0.32 12.15
CA ARG A 158 11.54 -1.20 13.30
C ARG A 158 11.74 -0.39 14.57
N MET A 159 10.88 -0.57 15.53
CA MET A 159 11.03 -0.03 16.87
C MET A 159 11.66 -1.09 17.75
N THR A 160 12.81 -0.78 18.35
CA THR A 160 13.59 -1.78 19.11
C THR A 160 14.24 -1.13 20.33
N ASN A 161 14.78 -1.92 21.24
CA ASN A 161 15.57 -1.47 22.35
C ASN A 161 17.03 -1.94 22.23
N PHE A 162 17.93 -1.31 23.02
CA PHE A 162 19.37 -1.59 22.90
C PHE A 162 19.73 -3.05 23.20
N ALA A 163 19.00 -3.71 24.12
CA ALA A 163 19.25 -5.11 24.43
C ALA A 163 18.90 -6.02 23.23
N ALA A 164 17.79 -5.73 22.54
CA ALA A 164 17.44 -6.47 21.33
C ALA A 164 18.47 -6.27 20.21
N VAL A 165 18.96 -5.03 20.03
CA VAL A 165 20.04 -4.75 19.07
C VAL A 165 21.32 -5.53 19.39
N LEU A 166 21.73 -5.58 20.66
CA LEU A 166 22.90 -6.37 21.07
C LEU A 166 22.71 -7.86 20.81
N ASN A 167 21.51 -8.40 21.07
CA ASN A 167 21.20 -9.80 20.79
C ASN A 167 21.24 -10.10 19.29
N ASP A 168 20.68 -9.21 18.47
CA ASP A 168 20.71 -9.33 17.00
C ASP A 168 22.16 -9.30 16.48
N LEU A 169 23.01 -8.42 17.03
CA LEU A 169 24.44 -8.36 16.70
C LEU A 169 25.19 -9.63 17.14
N SER A 170 24.91 -10.13 18.33
CA SER A 170 25.54 -11.37 18.84
C SER A 170 25.13 -12.58 18.00
N GLY A 171 23.88 -12.66 17.57
CA GLY A 171 23.38 -13.72 16.68
C GLY A 171 23.91 -13.63 15.24
N SER A 172 24.32 -12.42 14.77
CA SER A 172 24.84 -12.25 13.41
C SER A 172 26.28 -12.79 13.23
N PHE A 173 27.01 -13.03 14.32
CA PHE A 173 28.29 -13.77 14.27
C PHE A 173 28.12 -15.24 13.87
N GLU A 174 26.89 -15.78 13.93
CA GLU A 174 26.57 -17.15 13.48
C GLU A 174 26.01 -17.24 12.03
N GLY A 175 26.23 -16.25 11.18
CA GLY A 175 26.12 -16.42 9.72
C GLY A 175 24.80 -16.02 9.07
N ARG A 176 24.02 -15.06 9.56
CA ARG A 176 22.91 -14.44 8.84
C ARG A 176 23.15 -12.97 8.52
N ASN A 177 23.68 -12.70 7.34
CA ASN A 177 23.71 -11.37 6.75
C ASN A 177 22.28 -10.92 6.41
N GLN A 178 21.61 -10.20 7.29
CA GLN A 178 20.45 -9.38 6.94
C GLN A 178 20.82 -7.92 7.17
N TYR A 179 20.98 -7.19 6.08
CA TYR A 179 21.10 -5.72 6.07
C TYR A 179 19.76 -5.12 6.50
N LEU A 180 19.59 -4.88 7.78
CA LEU A 180 18.47 -4.09 8.31
C LEU A 180 18.91 -2.63 8.37
N SER A 181 18.30 -1.74 7.59
CA SER A 181 18.40 -0.31 7.84
C SER A 181 17.62 0.00 9.11
N LEU A 182 18.34 0.11 10.22
CA LEU A 182 17.78 0.36 11.53
C LEU A 182 17.58 1.88 11.69
N ILE A 183 16.35 2.31 11.79
CA ILE A 183 16.05 3.59 12.42
C ILE A 183 16.03 3.31 13.92
N HIS A 184 17.16 3.57 14.59
CA HIS A 184 17.29 3.35 16.03
C HIS A 184 16.55 4.42 16.81
N ILE A 185 15.48 4.03 17.46
CA ILE A 185 14.90 4.80 18.58
C ILE A 185 15.24 4.01 19.84
N SER A 186 16.37 4.32 20.44
CA SER A 186 16.79 3.70 21.71
C SER A 186 16.25 4.51 22.90
N GLU A 187 15.55 3.84 23.81
CA GLU A 187 15.32 4.43 25.13
C GLU A 187 16.65 4.40 25.94
N PRO A 188 17.07 5.52 26.55
CA PRO A 188 18.22 5.50 27.44
C PRO A 188 17.88 4.65 28.67
N THR A 189 18.62 3.57 28.89
CA THR A 189 18.59 2.81 30.14
C THR A 189 18.91 3.75 31.28
N ARG A 190 18.06 3.76 32.32
CA ARG A 190 18.30 4.52 33.55
C ARG A 190 19.69 4.13 34.11
N PRO A 191 20.57 5.08 34.41
CA PRO A 191 21.69 4.79 35.31
C PRO A 191 21.10 4.41 36.68
N ARG A 192 21.36 3.20 37.15
CA ARG A 192 21.18 2.87 38.56
C ARG A 192 22.20 3.70 39.29
N LEU A 193 21.73 4.71 40.06
CA LEU A 193 22.52 5.30 41.11
C LEU A 193 22.79 4.22 42.18
N ILE A 194 24.07 3.91 42.37
CA ILE A 194 24.58 3.17 43.53
C ILE A 194 24.58 4.16 44.71
#